data_b0ed267b51a66ed7def6ac868ba579b0
#
_entry.id   b0ed267b51a66ed7def6ac868ba579b0
#
_cell.length_a   1.000
_cell.length_b   1.000
_cell.length_c   1.000
_cell.angle_alpha   90.00
_cell.angle_beta   90.00
_cell.angle_gamma   90.00
#
_symmetry.space_group_name_H-M   'P 1'
#
loop_
_entity.id
_entity.type
_entity.pdbx_description
1 polymer ?
#
loop_
_entity_poly.entity_id
_entity_poly.type
_entity_poly.pdbx_seq_one_letter_code
_entity_poly.pdbx_strand_id
1 'polypeptide(L)'
;MAIQLYVTEATAGEGAATPFPRVVTRTGRAVDLMQREPGGLVCADGAVVLFARMEFALLRVLVERRRAVSDADDAFVRWVDIAASLSFRSLAVDSENVRELVRRVRRKLALAGLADLIESRQGTGYRLSGTLQ
;
A
#
# COMPACT_ATOMS: atom_id res chain seq x y z
N MET A 1 -8.32 -20.21 4.21
CA MET A 1 -7.78 -21.41 3.87
C MET A 1 -7.22 -21.42 2.50
N ALA A 2 -7.98 -21.44 1.47
CA ALA A 2 -7.42 -21.46 0.14
C ALA A 2 -6.52 -20.24 -0.08
N ILE A 3 -6.93 -19.12 0.42
CA ILE A 3 -6.14 -17.90 0.27
C ILE A 3 -4.82 -18.02 0.99
N GLN A 4 -4.85 -18.61 2.17
CA GLN A 4 -3.65 -18.74 2.93
C GLN A 4 -2.65 -19.67 2.28
N LEU A 5 -3.12 -20.78 1.75
CA LEU A 5 -2.26 -21.70 1.03
C LEU A 5 -1.65 -21.03 -0.18
N TYR A 6 -2.45 -20.20 -0.83
CA TYR A 6 -2.01 -19.55 -1.99
C TYR A 6 -0.90 -18.54 -1.70
N VAL A 7 -1.04 -17.79 -0.64
CA VAL A 7 -0.01 -16.84 -0.23
C VAL A 7 1.30 -17.58 0.08
N THR A 8 1.21 -18.69 0.79
CA THR A 8 2.38 -19.50 1.11
C THR A 8 3.05 -20.00 -0.15
N GLU A 9 2.24 -20.45 -1.08
CA GLU A 9 2.76 -20.97 -2.30
C GLU A 9 3.46 -19.89 -3.12
N ALA A 10 2.87 -18.75 -3.22
CA ALA A 10 3.46 -17.64 -3.94
C ALA A 10 4.80 -17.24 -3.34
N THR A 11 4.88 -17.25 -2.03
CA THR A 11 6.11 -16.91 -1.35
C THR A 11 7.18 -17.95 -1.60
N ALA A 12 6.79 -19.19 -1.51
CA ALA A 12 7.76 -20.27 -1.64
C ALA A 12 8.28 -20.39 -3.07
N GLY A 13 7.42 -20.15 -4.03
CA GLY A 13 7.78 -20.45 -5.39
C GLY A 13 8.63 -19.42 -6.03
N GLU A 14 8.66 -18.28 -5.45
CA GLU A 14 9.12 -17.42 -6.33
C GLU A 14 10.21 -16.67 -6.05
N GLY A 15 10.75 -16.59 -5.26
CA GLY A 15 11.90 -15.87 -5.02
C GLY A 15 12.24 -14.81 -6.04
N ALA A 16 11.71 -14.97 -7.17
CA ALA A 16 12.06 -14.04 -8.22
C ALA A 16 11.53 -12.67 -7.99
N ALA A 17 10.36 -12.58 -7.44
CA ALA A 17 9.77 -11.28 -7.25
C ALA A 17 10.50 -10.54 -6.16
N THR A 18 10.70 -9.26 -6.36
CA THR A 18 11.28 -8.43 -5.33
C THR A 18 10.29 -8.33 -4.19
N PRO A 19 10.61 -8.84 -3.05
CA PRO A 19 9.65 -8.81 -1.96
C PRO A 19 9.48 -7.40 -1.43
N PHE A 20 8.28 -7.11 -0.99
CA PHE A 20 8.05 -5.88 -0.27
C PHE A 20 8.61 -6.04 1.13
N PRO A 21 9.16 -4.99 1.72
CA PRO A 21 9.56 -5.07 3.10
C PRO A 21 8.34 -5.20 3.97
N ARG A 22 8.49 -5.83 5.12
CA ARG A 22 7.40 -5.91 6.07
C ARG A 22 7.17 -4.55 6.67
N VAL A 23 5.91 -4.17 6.79
CA VAL A 23 5.54 -2.90 7.41
C VAL A 23 5.14 -3.19 8.85
N VAL A 24 5.62 -2.38 9.79
CA VAL A 24 5.22 -2.49 11.17
C VAL A 24 4.44 -1.22 11.50
N THR A 25 3.20 -1.37 11.91
CA THR A 25 2.34 -0.22 12.20
C THR A 25 2.79 0.48 13.48
N ARG A 26 2.22 1.63 13.74
CA ARG A 26 2.52 2.36 14.97
C ARG A 26 2.16 1.57 16.22
N THR A 27 1.20 0.68 16.11
CA THR A 27 0.78 -0.15 17.24
C THR A 27 1.52 -1.48 17.28
N GLY A 28 2.51 -1.66 16.42
CA GLY A 28 3.36 -2.85 16.46
C GLY A 28 2.85 -4.03 15.65
N ARG A 29 1.84 -3.85 14.83
CA ARG A 29 1.32 -4.95 14.02
C ARG A 29 2.17 -5.12 12.77
N ALA A 30 2.48 -6.36 12.44
CA ALA A 30 3.21 -6.68 11.22
C ALA A 30 2.23 -6.80 10.04
N VAL A 31 2.57 -6.16 8.96
CA VAL A 31 1.74 -6.14 7.76
C VAL A 31 2.59 -6.57 6.58
N ASP A 32 2.13 -7.57 5.86
CA ASP A 32 2.83 -8.06 4.69
C ASP A 32 2.05 -7.72 3.43
N LEU A 33 2.76 -7.21 2.43
CA LEU A 33 2.17 -6.90 1.15
C LEU A 33 2.72 -7.87 0.11
N MET A 34 1.86 -8.36 -0.75
CA MET A 34 2.25 -9.30 -1.80
C MET A 34 1.61 -8.91 -3.12
N GLN A 35 2.43 -8.81 -4.13
CA GLN A 35 1.95 -8.57 -5.48
C GLN A 35 1.16 -9.79 -5.96
N ARG A 36 0.00 -9.55 -6.53
CA ARG A 36 -0.83 -10.62 -7.06
C ARG A 36 -1.64 -10.07 -8.21
N GLU A 37 -1.34 -10.52 -9.40
CA GLU A 37 -2.04 -10.01 -10.57
C GLU A 37 -3.55 -10.22 -10.47
N PRO A 38 -4.33 -9.20 -10.79
CA PRO A 38 -3.91 -7.89 -11.30
C PRO A 38 -3.58 -6.86 -10.23
N GLY A 39 -3.79 -7.15 -8.97
CA GLY A 39 -3.53 -6.22 -7.88
C GLY A 39 -2.58 -6.81 -6.85
N GLY A 40 -3.02 -6.90 -5.61
CA GLY A 40 -2.20 -7.44 -4.55
C GLY A 40 -2.99 -7.81 -3.32
N LEU A 41 -2.26 -8.30 -2.33
CA LEU A 41 -2.82 -8.72 -1.05
C LEU A 41 -2.16 -7.95 0.08
N VAL A 42 -2.92 -7.71 1.12
CA VAL A 42 -2.37 -7.22 2.38
C VAL A 42 -2.78 -8.22 3.46
N CYS A 43 -1.79 -8.70 4.19
CA CYS A 43 -2.01 -9.69 5.25
C CYS A 43 -1.59 -9.13 6.59
N ALA A 44 -2.43 -9.26 7.59
CA ALA A 44 -2.11 -8.83 8.95
C ALA A 44 -2.90 -9.68 9.92
N ASP A 45 -2.20 -10.33 10.85
CA ASP A 45 -2.82 -11.14 11.92
C ASP A 45 -3.86 -12.11 11.40
N GLY A 46 -3.56 -12.76 10.29
CA GLY A 46 -4.47 -13.75 9.72
C GLY A 46 -5.54 -13.17 8.81
N ALA A 47 -5.71 -11.88 8.80
CA ALA A 47 -6.64 -11.24 7.87
C ALA A 47 -5.95 -11.02 6.52
N VAL A 48 -6.68 -11.29 5.45
CA VAL A 48 -6.16 -11.10 4.10
C VAL A 48 -7.14 -10.22 3.35
N VAL A 49 -6.65 -9.15 2.78
CA VAL A 49 -7.49 -8.22 2.03
C VAL A 49 -6.95 -8.11 0.61
N LEU A 50 -7.84 -8.26 -0.36
CA LEU A 50 -7.48 -8.18 -1.77
C LEU A 50 -7.64 -6.75 -2.27
N PHE A 51 -6.68 -6.30 -3.03
CA PHE A 51 -6.71 -4.96 -3.60
C PHE A 51 -6.66 -5.02 -5.11
N ALA A 52 -7.43 -4.15 -5.74
CA ALA A 52 -7.43 -4.02 -7.19
C ALA A 52 -6.10 -3.38 -7.65
N ARG A 53 -5.88 -3.39 -8.94
CA ARG A 53 -4.62 -2.93 -9.51
C ARG A 53 -4.22 -1.53 -9.05
N MET A 54 -5.11 -0.56 -9.20
CA MET A 54 -4.78 0.82 -8.83
C MET A 54 -4.65 0.99 -7.34
N GLU A 55 -5.45 0.25 -6.59
CA GLU A 55 -5.39 0.32 -5.14
C GLU A 55 -4.07 -0.19 -4.62
N PHE A 56 -3.63 -1.32 -5.14
CA PHE A 56 -2.35 -1.89 -4.71
C PHE A 56 -1.19 -1.05 -5.21
N ALA A 57 -1.33 -0.46 -6.39
CA ALA A 57 -0.30 0.44 -6.92
C ALA A 57 -0.10 1.65 -6.01
N LEU A 58 -1.17 2.16 -5.42
CA LEU A 58 -1.03 3.25 -4.45
C LEU A 58 -0.20 2.81 -3.25
N LEU A 59 -0.50 1.64 -2.68
CA LEU A 59 0.27 1.14 -1.55
C LEU A 59 1.74 0.98 -1.92
N ARG A 60 2.00 0.50 -3.12
CA ARG A 60 3.35 0.31 -3.59
C ARG A 60 4.12 1.63 -3.71
N VAL A 61 3.46 2.66 -4.21
CA VAL A 61 4.08 3.99 -4.31
C VAL A 61 4.48 4.48 -2.91
N LEU A 62 3.61 4.30 -1.94
CA LEU A 62 3.88 4.76 -0.58
C LEU A 62 5.01 3.96 0.08
N VAL A 63 5.05 2.66 -0.16
CA VAL A 63 6.12 1.81 0.36
C VAL A 63 7.46 2.19 -0.28
N GLU A 64 7.48 2.38 -1.59
CA GLU A 64 8.71 2.73 -2.29
C GLU A 64 9.25 4.08 -1.81
N ARG A 65 8.36 5.03 -1.58
CA ARG A 65 8.79 6.32 -1.07
C ARG A 65 9.36 6.19 0.34
N ARG A 66 8.69 5.40 1.19
CA ARG A 66 9.19 5.20 2.55
C ARG A 66 10.55 4.52 2.56
N ARG A 67 10.73 3.60 1.61
CA ARG A 67 12.01 2.89 1.49
C ARG A 67 13.13 3.82 1.01
N ALA A 68 12.78 4.80 0.19
CA ALA A 68 13.78 5.66 -0.43
C ALA A 68 14.28 6.78 0.48
N VAL A 69 13.62 7.04 1.60
CA VAL A 69 14.00 8.14 2.48
C VAL A 69 14.34 7.61 3.86
N SER A 70 15.23 8.32 4.55
CA SER A 70 15.60 7.95 5.92
C SER A 70 14.65 8.54 6.95
N ASP A 71 14.18 9.76 6.69
CA ASP A 71 13.34 10.48 7.62
C ASP A 71 11.88 10.26 7.25
N ALA A 72 11.09 9.84 8.23
CA ALA A 72 9.67 9.58 7.99
C ALA A 72 8.92 10.81 7.48
N ASP A 73 9.36 12.00 7.84
CA ASP A 73 8.70 13.22 7.36
C ASP A 73 8.93 13.43 5.87
N ASP A 74 9.97 12.84 5.30
CA ASP A 74 10.23 12.94 3.87
C ASP A 74 9.46 11.88 3.08
N ALA A 75 8.72 11.02 3.76
CA ALA A 75 8.00 9.95 3.09
C ALA A 75 6.65 10.36 2.53
N PHE A 76 6.20 11.59 2.75
CA PHE A 76 4.94 12.05 2.18
C PHE A 76 5.08 12.19 0.67
N VAL A 77 4.08 11.70 -0.06
CA VAL A 77 4.04 11.77 -1.50
C VAL A 77 2.89 12.70 -1.89
N ARG A 78 3.18 13.70 -2.69
CA ARG A 78 2.15 14.64 -3.11
C ARG A 78 1.22 13.97 -4.11
N TRP A 79 -0.02 14.46 -4.18
CA TRP A 79 -1.00 13.84 -5.05
C TRP A 79 -0.55 13.85 -6.53
N VAL A 80 0.17 14.90 -6.96
CA VAL A 80 0.61 14.95 -8.35
C VAL A 80 1.61 13.84 -8.67
N ASP A 81 2.46 13.49 -7.68
CA ASP A 81 3.43 12.43 -7.87
C ASP A 81 2.77 11.07 -7.85
N ILE A 82 1.73 10.91 -7.03
CA ILE A 82 0.94 9.69 -7.03
C ILE A 82 0.26 9.53 -8.39
N ALA A 83 -0.37 10.59 -8.87
CA ALA A 83 -1.07 10.55 -10.14
C ALA A 83 -0.13 10.17 -11.28
N ALA A 84 1.07 10.75 -11.28
CA ALA A 84 2.06 10.44 -12.31
C ALA A 84 2.51 9.00 -12.25
N SER A 85 2.64 8.44 -11.04
CA SER A 85 3.13 7.08 -10.85
C SER A 85 2.11 6.02 -11.20
N LEU A 86 0.82 6.35 -11.10
CA LEU A 86 -0.22 5.34 -11.24
C LEU A 86 -0.76 5.21 -12.65
N SER A 87 -0.33 6.03 -13.57
CA SER A 87 -0.76 5.93 -14.95
C SER A 87 -2.27 5.89 -15.09
N PHE A 88 -2.94 6.86 -14.49
CA PHE A 88 -4.37 6.97 -14.65
C PHE A 88 -4.73 7.08 -16.13
N ARG A 89 -5.79 6.43 -16.54
CA ARG A 89 -6.22 6.50 -17.92
C ARG A 89 -6.91 7.81 -18.25
N SER A 90 -7.45 8.47 -17.26
CA SER A 90 -8.13 9.72 -17.45
C SER A 90 -7.12 10.81 -17.79
N LEU A 91 -7.47 11.64 -18.76
CA LEU A 91 -6.62 12.76 -19.12
C LEU A 91 -6.70 13.88 -18.10
N ALA A 92 -7.78 13.92 -17.34
CA ALA A 92 -8.00 15.00 -16.38
C ALA A 92 -7.91 14.48 -14.95
N VAL A 93 -6.75 13.94 -14.60
CA VAL A 93 -6.54 13.47 -13.24
C VAL A 93 -6.30 14.67 -12.34
N ASP A 94 -7.04 14.74 -11.26
CA ASP A 94 -6.88 15.82 -10.30
C ASP A 94 -6.77 15.25 -8.88
N SER A 95 -6.66 16.14 -7.91
CA SER A 95 -6.49 15.74 -6.53
C SER A 95 -7.68 14.94 -6.00
N GLU A 96 -8.87 15.15 -6.57
CA GLU A 96 -10.04 14.41 -6.13
C GLU A 96 -9.96 12.93 -6.53
N ASN A 97 -9.39 12.65 -7.69
CA ASN A 97 -9.22 11.27 -8.13
C ASN A 97 -8.30 10.53 -7.17
N VAL A 98 -7.21 11.19 -6.77
CA VAL A 98 -6.27 10.57 -5.83
C VAL A 98 -6.92 10.44 -4.45
N ARG A 99 -7.65 11.45 -4.01
CA ARG A 99 -8.31 11.41 -2.71
C ARG A 99 -9.32 10.25 -2.66
N GLU A 100 -10.06 10.06 -3.74
CA GLU A 100 -11.02 8.97 -3.80
C GLU A 100 -10.35 7.61 -3.76
N LEU A 101 -9.22 7.47 -4.45
CA LEU A 101 -8.45 6.23 -4.42
C LEU A 101 -7.94 5.95 -3.01
N VAL A 102 -7.41 6.96 -2.34
CA VAL A 102 -6.93 6.82 -0.97
C VAL A 102 -8.07 6.39 -0.06
N ARG A 103 -9.26 6.99 -0.25
CA ARG A 103 -10.42 6.64 0.56
C ARG A 103 -10.80 5.18 0.39
N ARG A 104 -10.79 4.69 -0.85
CA ARG A 104 -11.10 3.28 -1.12
C ARG A 104 -10.09 2.34 -0.47
N VAL A 105 -8.80 2.69 -0.59
CA VAL A 105 -7.76 1.86 0.00
C VAL A 105 -7.89 1.84 1.52
N ARG A 106 -8.14 2.99 2.13
CA ARG A 106 -8.32 3.04 3.58
C ARG A 106 -9.52 2.21 4.03
N ARG A 107 -10.60 2.25 3.25
CA ARG A 107 -11.78 1.47 3.60
C ARG A 107 -11.47 -0.02 3.61
N LYS A 108 -10.69 -0.48 2.64
CA LYS A 108 -10.29 -1.88 2.61
C LYS A 108 -9.32 -2.22 3.72
N LEU A 109 -8.37 -1.34 4.00
CA LEU A 109 -7.43 -1.56 5.09
C LEU A 109 -8.16 -1.66 6.42
N ALA A 110 -9.26 -0.93 6.58
CA ALA A 110 -10.03 -0.99 7.81
C ALA A 110 -10.60 -2.37 8.07
N LEU A 111 -10.81 -3.17 7.02
CA LEU A 111 -11.28 -4.55 7.19
C LEU A 111 -10.29 -5.40 7.97
N ALA A 112 -9.03 -5.04 7.95
CA ALA A 112 -8.00 -5.74 8.71
C ALA A 112 -7.54 -4.92 9.93
N GLY A 113 -8.28 -3.89 10.29
CA GLY A 113 -7.92 -3.05 11.42
C GLY A 113 -6.76 -2.11 11.12
N LEU A 114 -6.52 -1.79 9.85
CA LEU A 114 -5.38 -1.01 9.44
C LEU A 114 -5.77 0.35 8.84
N ALA A 115 -6.86 0.92 9.31
CA ALA A 115 -7.37 2.16 8.73
C ALA A 115 -6.37 3.31 8.83
N ASP A 116 -5.49 3.28 9.80
CA ASP A 116 -4.52 4.34 10.00
C ASP A 116 -3.17 4.08 9.33
N LEU A 117 -3.08 3.05 8.49
CA LEU A 117 -1.83 2.73 7.83
C LEU A 117 -1.41 3.81 6.83
N ILE A 118 -2.38 4.49 6.24
CA ILE A 118 -2.08 5.63 5.36
C ILE A 118 -2.40 6.91 6.11
N GLU A 119 -1.40 7.74 6.24
CA GLU A 119 -1.54 9.02 6.91
C GLU A 119 -1.58 10.12 5.86
N SER A 120 -2.45 11.11 6.04
CA SER A 120 -2.47 12.26 5.16
C SER A 120 -2.15 13.51 5.96
N ARG A 121 -1.46 14.43 5.30
CA ARG A 121 -1.16 15.75 5.89
C ARG A 121 -1.57 16.78 4.87
N GLN A 122 -2.47 17.65 5.27
CA GLN A 122 -2.99 18.66 4.37
C GLN A 122 -1.86 19.52 3.82
N GLY A 123 -1.88 19.75 2.53
CA GLY A 123 -0.85 20.57 1.87
C GLY A 123 0.46 19.83 1.65
N THR A 124 0.61 18.62 2.13
CA THR A 124 1.85 17.87 2.00
C THR A 124 1.68 16.58 1.19
N GLY A 125 0.69 15.78 1.53
CA GLY A 125 0.46 14.54 0.79
C GLY A 125 0.09 13.38 1.68
N TYR A 126 0.47 12.18 1.24
CA TYR A 126 0.12 10.92 1.90
C TYR A 126 1.38 10.11 2.14
N ARG A 127 1.39 9.36 3.22
CA ARG A 127 2.50 8.44 3.50
C ARG A 127 2.01 7.19 4.19
N LEU A 128 2.86 6.18 4.13
CA LEU A 128 2.65 5.00 4.94
C LEU A 128 3.07 5.35 6.36
N SER A 129 2.20 5.13 7.32
CA SER A 129 2.56 5.31 8.71
C SER A 129 3.28 4.06 9.20
N GLY A 130 4.06 4.16 10.25
CA GLY A 130 4.82 3.02 10.73
C GLY A 130 6.19 2.96 10.12
N THR A 131 6.83 1.80 10.23
CA THR A 131 8.20 1.61 9.78
C THR A 131 8.32 0.40 8.88
N LEU A 132 9.41 0.34 8.12
CA LEU A 132 9.71 -0.81 7.28
C LEU A 132 10.80 -1.65 7.95
N GLN A 133 10.66 -2.95 7.80
CA GLN A 133 11.70 -3.87 8.30
C GLN A 133 12.51 -4.44 7.16
#